data_0a6c7e71f2078e93c2a9d4f57bee186f
#
_entry.id   0a6c7e71f2078e93c2a9d4f57bee186f
#
_cell.length_a   1.000
_cell.length_b   1.000
_cell.length_c   1.000
_cell.angle_alpha   90.00
_cell.angle_beta   90.00
_cell.angle_gamma   90.00
#
_symmetry.space_group_name_H-M   'P 1'
#
loop_
_entity.id
_entity.type
_entity.pdbx_description
1 polymer ?
#
loop_
_entity_poly.entity_id
_entity_poly.type
_entity_poly.pdbx_seq_one_letter_code
_entity_poly.pdbx_strand_id
1 'polypeptide(L)'
;VVLLFSLGLEFSFRKLLNSGGSAVVTALIIVAGMMCAGFAVGHLLNFNEINCLFLGGMLSMSSTTIIIKAFTDMGLRQKKFASLVLAVLIVEDLFAVLMMVLLSSIAINKSVEGSELLYSVGKLVFFLIIWFVVGVYLLPSLLGAIRRFLNGETLLVVSMGLCLGMAV
;
A
#
# COMPACT_ATOMS: atom_id res chain seq x y z
N VAL A 1 -8.55 7.66 -6.51
CA VAL A 1 -9.01 7.98 -5.15
C VAL A 1 -10.42 7.45 -4.91
N VAL A 2 -11.45 7.86 -5.70
CA VAL A 2 -12.86 7.44 -5.52
C VAL A 2 -13.03 5.92 -5.55
N LEU A 3 -12.40 5.23 -6.49
CA LEU A 3 -12.47 3.78 -6.62
C LEU A 3 -11.81 3.08 -5.43
N LEU A 4 -10.65 3.56 -4.97
CA LEU A 4 -9.96 3.04 -3.78
C LEU A 4 -10.78 3.30 -2.50
N PHE A 5 -11.45 4.44 -2.40
CA PHE A 5 -12.36 4.74 -1.30
C PHE A 5 -13.55 3.76 -1.25
N SER A 6 -14.22 3.55 -2.39
CA SER A 6 -15.32 2.58 -2.51
C SER A 6 -14.88 1.17 -2.11
N LEU A 7 -13.68 0.78 -2.48
CA LEU A 7 -13.06 -0.49 -2.11
C LEU A 7 -12.77 -0.60 -0.61
N GLY A 8 -12.27 0.49 -0.02
CA GLY A 8 -11.98 0.56 1.41
C GLY A 8 -13.22 0.38 2.27
N LEU A 9 -14.38 0.90 1.84
CA LEU A 9 -15.65 0.75 2.56
C LEU A 9 -16.13 -0.71 2.67
N GLU A 10 -15.82 -1.54 1.67
CA GLU A 10 -16.21 -2.95 1.66
C GLU A 10 -15.15 -3.87 2.27
N PHE A 11 -14.00 -3.30 2.68
CA PHE A 11 -12.87 -4.06 3.16
C PHE A 11 -13.09 -4.51 4.61
N SER A 12 -12.93 -5.82 4.86
CA SER A 12 -13.01 -6.38 6.21
C SER A 12 -11.62 -6.67 6.78
N PHE A 13 -11.16 -5.84 7.70
CA PHE A 13 -9.89 -5.99 8.43
C PHE A 13 -9.72 -7.38 9.07
N ARG A 14 -10.84 -7.97 9.55
CA ARG A 14 -10.82 -9.29 10.18
C ARG A 14 -10.43 -10.41 9.19
N LYS A 15 -10.80 -10.27 7.91
CA LYS A 15 -10.40 -11.22 6.86
C LYS A 15 -8.92 -11.09 6.50
N LEU A 16 -8.39 -9.87 6.54
CA LEU A 16 -6.97 -9.60 6.31
C LEU A 16 -6.10 -10.25 7.40
N LEU A 17 -6.45 -10.08 8.66
CA LEU A 17 -5.71 -10.63 9.80
C LEU A 17 -5.63 -12.16 9.77
N ASN A 18 -6.70 -12.83 9.33
CA ASN A 18 -6.75 -14.30 9.22
C ASN A 18 -5.86 -14.85 8.08
N SER A 19 -5.55 -14.06 7.07
CA SER A 19 -4.68 -14.45 5.94
C SER A 19 -3.28 -13.84 6.03
N GLY A 20 -2.99 -13.08 7.07
CA GLY A 20 -1.81 -12.20 7.17
C GLY A 20 -0.48 -12.91 6.97
N GLY A 21 -0.23 -14.04 7.63
CA GLY A 21 1.04 -14.77 7.52
C GLY A 21 1.30 -15.27 6.10
N SER A 22 0.31 -15.89 5.46
CA SER A 22 0.43 -16.37 4.08
C SER A 22 0.59 -15.22 3.09
N ALA A 23 -0.14 -14.11 3.30
CA ALA A 23 -0.04 -12.93 2.45
C ALA A 23 1.36 -12.29 2.51
N VAL A 24 1.92 -12.15 3.71
CA VAL A 24 3.28 -11.59 3.89
C VAL A 24 4.33 -12.45 3.20
N VAL A 25 4.30 -13.77 3.41
CA VAL A 25 5.26 -14.68 2.76
C VAL A 25 5.13 -14.63 1.23
N THR A 26 3.90 -14.63 0.70
CA THR A 26 3.65 -14.55 -0.74
C THR A 26 4.14 -13.21 -1.30
N ALA A 27 3.84 -12.10 -0.65
CA ALA A 27 4.30 -10.77 -1.07
C ALA A 27 5.83 -10.69 -1.08
N LEU A 28 6.51 -11.21 -0.05
CA LEU A 28 7.98 -11.23 0.00
C LEU A 28 8.59 -12.04 -1.14
N ILE A 29 8.01 -13.20 -1.48
CA ILE A 29 8.47 -14.03 -2.60
C ILE A 29 8.29 -13.27 -3.93
N ILE A 30 7.13 -12.64 -4.14
CA ILE A 30 6.86 -11.86 -5.36
C ILE A 30 7.84 -10.69 -5.47
N VAL A 31 7.96 -9.90 -4.42
CA VAL A 31 8.86 -8.74 -4.38
C VAL A 31 10.30 -9.16 -4.62
N ALA A 32 10.79 -10.20 -3.92
CA ALA A 32 12.17 -10.70 -4.12
C ALA A 32 12.39 -11.19 -5.56
N GLY A 33 11.45 -11.95 -6.11
CA GLY A 33 11.52 -12.44 -7.50
C GLY A 33 11.56 -11.31 -8.52
N MET A 34 10.67 -10.32 -8.37
CA MET A 34 10.61 -9.16 -9.28
C MET A 34 11.82 -8.23 -9.12
N MET A 35 12.32 -8.05 -7.88
CA MET A 35 13.57 -7.32 -7.63
C MET A 35 14.75 -7.99 -8.34
N CYS A 36 14.90 -9.30 -8.22
CA CYS A 36 15.96 -10.05 -8.92
C CYS A 36 15.82 -9.95 -10.44
N ALA A 37 14.61 -10.11 -10.96
CA ALA A 37 14.34 -9.98 -12.40
C ALA A 37 14.66 -8.56 -12.91
N GLY A 38 14.18 -7.54 -12.21
CA GLY A 38 14.45 -6.15 -12.56
C GLY A 38 15.92 -5.77 -12.48
N PHE A 39 16.63 -6.27 -11.46
CA PHE A 39 18.08 -6.10 -11.33
C PHE A 39 18.83 -6.76 -12.51
N ALA A 40 18.48 -7.99 -12.87
CA ALA A 40 19.06 -8.70 -13.99
C ALA A 40 18.83 -7.97 -15.32
N VAL A 41 17.59 -7.50 -15.58
CA VAL A 41 17.26 -6.72 -16.77
C VAL A 41 18.02 -5.40 -16.81
N GLY A 42 18.09 -4.68 -15.67
CA GLY A 42 18.85 -3.43 -15.56
C GLY A 42 20.34 -3.63 -15.87
N HIS A 43 20.92 -4.73 -15.40
CA HIS A 43 22.30 -5.08 -15.68
C HIS A 43 22.54 -5.41 -17.15
N LEU A 44 21.61 -6.12 -17.78
CA LEU A 44 21.66 -6.37 -19.23
C LEU A 44 21.57 -5.10 -20.07
N LEU A 45 20.86 -4.08 -19.57
CA LEU A 45 20.74 -2.76 -20.19
C LEU A 45 21.92 -1.83 -19.88
N ASN A 46 22.95 -2.32 -19.19
CA ASN A 46 24.12 -1.54 -18.72
C ASN A 46 23.75 -0.37 -17.82
N PHE A 47 22.73 -0.50 -16.98
CA PHE A 47 22.42 0.47 -15.94
C PHE A 47 23.43 0.36 -14.79
N ASN A 48 23.66 1.46 -14.08
CA ASN A 48 24.42 1.40 -12.84
C ASN A 48 23.62 0.68 -11.74
N GLU A 49 24.29 0.18 -10.70
CA GLU A 49 23.70 -0.66 -9.67
C GLU A 49 22.48 -0.02 -8.99
N ILE A 50 22.54 1.31 -8.72
CA ILE A 50 21.43 2.03 -8.13
C ILE A 50 20.20 2.02 -9.04
N ASN A 51 20.39 2.25 -10.35
CA ASN A 51 19.29 2.23 -11.32
C ASN A 51 18.72 0.81 -11.50
N CYS A 52 19.56 -0.23 -11.39
CA CYS A 52 19.08 -1.62 -11.39
C CYS A 52 18.17 -1.89 -10.18
N LEU A 53 18.53 -1.41 -8.99
CA LEU A 53 17.70 -1.51 -7.80
C LEU A 53 16.39 -0.74 -7.94
N PHE A 54 16.43 0.48 -8.48
CA PHE A 54 15.22 1.25 -8.76
C PHE A 54 14.30 0.52 -9.76
N LEU A 55 14.86 -0.04 -10.82
CA LEU A 55 14.08 -0.81 -11.81
C LEU A 55 13.43 -2.04 -11.16
N GLY A 56 14.18 -2.79 -10.34
CA GLY A 56 13.65 -3.92 -9.58
C GLY A 56 12.52 -3.50 -8.63
N GLY A 57 12.70 -2.41 -7.90
CA GLY A 57 11.67 -1.84 -7.02
C GLY A 57 10.40 -1.44 -7.78
N MET A 58 10.54 -0.77 -8.92
CA MET A 58 9.38 -0.39 -9.76
C MET A 58 8.63 -1.61 -10.31
N LEU A 59 9.34 -2.63 -10.75
CA LEU A 59 8.74 -3.86 -11.30
C LEU A 59 8.07 -4.71 -10.22
N SER A 60 8.48 -4.58 -8.97
CA SER A 60 7.88 -5.33 -7.85
C SER A 60 6.52 -4.78 -7.39
N MET A 61 6.12 -3.62 -7.90
CA MET A 61 4.86 -3.00 -7.53
C MET A 61 3.72 -3.44 -8.45
N SER A 62 2.67 -4.01 -7.88
CA SER A 62 1.46 -4.41 -8.58
C SER A 62 0.41 -3.31 -8.54
N SER A 63 -0.40 -3.18 -9.60
CA SER A 63 -1.50 -2.21 -9.62
C SER A 63 -2.74 -2.77 -8.92
N THR A 64 -2.90 -2.45 -7.64
CA THR A 64 -4.04 -2.84 -6.81
C THR A 64 -5.38 -2.50 -7.47
N THR A 65 -5.50 -1.31 -8.05
CA THR A 65 -6.72 -0.84 -8.71
C THR A 65 -7.12 -1.71 -9.92
N ILE A 66 -6.16 -2.07 -10.77
CA ILE A 66 -6.42 -2.90 -11.97
C ILE A 66 -6.86 -4.30 -11.55
N ILE A 67 -6.15 -4.91 -10.60
CA ILE A 67 -6.44 -6.27 -10.13
C ILE A 67 -7.83 -6.34 -9.51
N ILE A 68 -8.19 -5.35 -8.68
CA ILE A 68 -9.50 -5.33 -8.05
C ILE A 68 -10.60 -5.12 -9.08
N LYS A 69 -10.40 -4.22 -10.06
CA LYS A 69 -11.35 -4.02 -11.14
C LYS A 69 -11.56 -5.31 -11.94
N ALA A 70 -10.47 -5.99 -12.31
CA ALA A 70 -10.54 -7.28 -13.00
C ALA A 70 -11.33 -8.32 -12.21
N PHE A 71 -11.10 -8.44 -10.90
CA PHE A 71 -11.87 -9.35 -10.04
C PHE A 71 -13.35 -8.97 -9.96
N THR A 72 -13.68 -7.69 -9.98
CA THR A 72 -15.07 -7.22 -9.98
C THR A 72 -15.74 -7.56 -11.31
N ASP A 73 -15.09 -7.25 -12.44
CA ASP A 73 -15.63 -7.50 -13.78
C ASP A 73 -15.82 -9.01 -14.06
N MET A 74 -14.96 -9.86 -13.52
CA MET A 74 -15.06 -11.32 -13.61
C MET A 74 -15.99 -11.95 -12.55
N GLY A 75 -16.57 -11.19 -11.62
CA GLY A 75 -17.40 -11.71 -10.53
C GLY A 75 -16.65 -12.57 -9.51
N LEU A 76 -15.31 -12.44 -9.44
CA LEU A 76 -14.46 -13.26 -8.57
C LEU A 76 -14.17 -12.62 -7.21
N ARG A 77 -14.63 -11.42 -6.97
CA ARG A 77 -14.32 -10.60 -5.79
C ARG A 77 -14.67 -11.29 -4.46
N GLN A 78 -15.69 -12.14 -4.44
CA GLN A 78 -16.13 -12.84 -3.23
C GLN A 78 -15.44 -14.19 -3.01
N LYS A 79 -14.57 -14.62 -3.90
CA LYS A 79 -13.84 -15.88 -3.75
C LYS A 79 -12.75 -15.74 -2.67
N LYS A 80 -12.45 -16.86 -1.97
CA LYS A 80 -11.45 -16.90 -0.90
C LYS A 80 -10.06 -16.44 -1.36
N PHE A 81 -9.64 -16.82 -2.57
CA PHE A 81 -8.35 -16.42 -3.11
C PHE A 81 -8.26 -14.91 -3.39
N ALA A 82 -9.38 -14.25 -3.77
CA ALA A 82 -9.39 -12.81 -4.00
C ALA A 82 -9.05 -12.04 -2.72
N SER A 83 -9.54 -12.50 -1.57
CA SER A 83 -9.17 -11.92 -0.27
C SER A 83 -7.68 -12.08 0.04
N LEU A 84 -7.08 -13.23 -0.32
CA LEU A 84 -5.64 -13.43 -0.15
C LEU A 84 -4.83 -12.51 -1.08
N VAL A 85 -5.22 -12.40 -2.35
CA VAL A 85 -4.56 -11.50 -3.31
C VAL A 85 -4.63 -10.05 -2.84
N LEU A 86 -5.78 -9.59 -2.35
CA LEU A 86 -5.92 -8.25 -1.77
C LEU A 86 -4.98 -8.03 -0.57
N ALA A 87 -4.83 -9.04 0.29
CA ALA A 87 -3.90 -8.99 1.40
C ALA A 87 -2.45 -8.89 0.93
N VAL A 88 -2.07 -9.64 -0.11
CA VAL A 88 -0.74 -9.58 -0.73
C VAL A 88 -0.47 -8.18 -1.29
N LEU A 89 -1.41 -7.61 -2.05
CA LEU A 89 -1.29 -6.27 -2.63
C LEU A 89 -1.06 -5.19 -1.57
N ILE A 90 -1.76 -5.26 -0.43
CA ILE A 90 -1.54 -4.30 0.68
C ILE A 90 -0.13 -4.43 1.25
N VAL A 91 0.40 -5.64 1.39
CA VAL A 91 1.78 -5.85 1.85
C VAL A 91 2.78 -5.33 0.82
N GLU A 92 2.54 -5.54 -0.48
CA GLU A 92 3.35 -4.98 -1.57
C GLU A 92 3.35 -3.45 -1.53
N ASP A 93 2.20 -2.80 -1.33
CA ASP A 93 2.09 -1.34 -1.24
C ASP A 93 2.88 -0.79 -0.04
N LEU A 94 2.83 -1.45 1.13
CA LEU A 94 3.65 -1.08 2.29
C LEU A 94 5.16 -1.24 1.99
N PHE A 95 5.53 -2.33 1.32
CA PHE A 95 6.90 -2.56 0.91
C PHE A 95 7.38 -1.51 -0.09
N ALA A 96 6.52 -1.11 -1.04
CA ALA A 96 6.79 -0.06 -2.01
C ALA A 96 7.14 1.27 -1.34
N VAL A 97 6.36 1.70 -0.34
CA VAL A 97 6.62 2.92 0.42
C VAL A 97 7.97 2.83 1.14
N LEU A 98 8.24 1.68 1.77
CA LEU A 98 9.52 1.45 2.46
C LEU A 98 10.70 1.48 1.49
N MET A 99 10.58 0.85 0.33
CA MET A 99 11.60 0.87 -0.72
C MET A 99 11.84 2.27 -1.27
N MET A 100 10.79 3.07 -1.49
CA MET A 100 10.94 4.46 -1.93
C MET A 100 11.76 5.30 -0.95
N VAL A 101 11.52 5.14 0.36
CA VAL A 101 12.28 5.84 1.41
C VAL A 101 13.73 5.38 1.42
N LEU A 102 13.98 4.06 1.36
CA LEU A 102 15.33 3.49 1.35
C LEU A 102 16.13 3.93 0.14
N LEU A 103 15.56 3.80 -1.06
CA LEU A 103 16.25 4.15 -2.31
C LEU A 103 16.50 5.65 -2.41
N SER A 104 15.56 6.49 -1.94
CA SER A 104 15.74 7.95 -1.89
C SER A 104 16.90 8.33 -0.96
N SER A 105 17.01 7.69 0.20
CA SER A 105 18.11 7.92 1.15
C SER A 105 19.46 7.54 0.54
N ILE A 106 19.56 6.39 -0.13
CA ILE A 106 20.78 5.94 -0.81
C ILE A 106 21.16 6.88 -1.96
N ALA A 107 20.19 7.36 -2.73
CA ALA A 107 20.44 8.25 -3.86
C ALA A 107 20.96 9.63 -3.44
N ILE A 108 20.48 10.14 -2.30
CA ILE A 108 20.87 11.48 -1.80
C ILE A 108 22.25 11.45 -1.11
N ASN A 109 22.47 10.48 -0.23
CA ASN A 109 23.64 10.50 0.66
C ASN A 109 24.87 9.78 0.10
N LYS A 110 24.73 9.05 -1.02
CA LYS A 110 25.80 8.22 -1.64
C LYS A 110 26.54 7.27 -0.68
N SER A 111 26.11 7.22 0.58
CA SER A 111 26.61 6.33 1.63
C SER A 111 25.42 5.83 2.44
N VAL A 112 25.43 4.55 2.72
CA VAL A 112 24.41 3.91 3.56
C VAL A 112 24.88 4.04 5.01
N GLU A 113 24.62 5.17 5.65
CA GLU A 113 24.78 5.25 7.10
C GLU A 113 23.57 4.57 7.77
N GLY A 114 23.84 3.46 8.44
CA GLY A 114 22.79 2.64 9.07
C GLY A 114 21.92 3.42 10.07
N SER A 115 22.46 4.47 10.69
CA SER A 115 21.73 5.35 11.61
C SER A 115 20.66 6.18 10.89
N GLU A 116 20.95 6.74 9.73
CA GLU A 116 19.99 7.51 8.93
C GLU A 116 18.89 6.66 8.34
N LEU A 117 19.23 5.42 7.90
CA LEU A 117 18.24 4.45 7.45
C LEU A 117 17.27 4.08 8.58
N LEU A 118 17.81 3.79 9.77
CA LEU A 118 17.00 3.44 10.93
C LEU A 118 16.06 4.59 11.33
N TYR A 119 16.55 5.83 11.29
CA TYR A 119 15.75 7.02 11.55
C TYR A 119 14.64 7.20 10.50
N SER A 120 14.95 7.02 9.21
CA SER A 120 13.98 7.16 8.11
C SER A 120 12.89 6.09 8.18
N VAL A 121 13.27 4.84 8.45
CA VAL A 121 12.31 3.73 8.66
C VAL A 121 11.48 3.98 9.92
N GLY A 122 12.10 4.42 11.02
CA GLY A 122 11.39 4.76 12.26
C GLY A 122 10.37 5.88 12.06
N LYS A 123 10.73 6.91 11.32
CA LYS A 123 9.82 8.01 10.95
C LYS A 123 8.66 7.51 10.10
N LEU A 124 8.91 6.65 9.11
CA LEU A 124 7.88 6.05 8.28
C LEU A 124 6.89 5.23 9.13
N VAL A 125 7.41 4.32 9.97
CA VAL A 125 6.59 3.48 10.85
C VAL A 125 5.75 4.34 11.80
N PHE A 126 6.34 5.38 12.36
CA PHE A 126 5.63 6.33 13.23
C PHE A 126 4.45 7.01 12.50
N PHE A 127 4.67 7.51 11.29
CA PHE A 127 3.60 8.10 10.48
C PHE A 127 2.53 7.08 10.11
N LEU A 128 2.90 5.86 9.71
CA LEU A 128 1.94 4.79 9.42
C LEU A 128 1.07 4.44 10.64
N ILE A 129 1.66 4.39 11.84
CA ILE A 129 0.92 4.15 13.09
C ILE A 129 -0.07 5.30 13.35
N ILE A 130 0.36 6.55 13.22
CA ILE A 130 -0.52 7.71 13.40
C ILE A 130 -1.69 7.64 12.40
N TRP A 131 -1.41 7.43 11.12
CA TRP A 131 -2.43 7.32 10.09
C TRP A 131 -3.40 6.16 10.36
N PHE A 132 -2.89 5.03 10.83
CA PHE A 132 -3.71 3.89 11.20
C PHE A 132 -4.63 4.20 12.38
N VAL A 133 -4.10 4.83 13.42
CA VAL A 133 -4.89 5.25 14.60
C VAL A 133 -5.95 6.27 14.20
N VAL A 134 -5.60 7.28 13.42
CA VAL A 134 -6.55 8.27 12.89
C VAL A 134 -7.62 7.60 12.04
N GLY A 135 -7.25 6.71 11.14
CA GLY A 135 -8.18 5.98 10.26
C GLY A 135 -9.15 5.08 11.01
N VAL A 136 -8.67 4.36 12.02
CA VAL A 136 -9.50 3.37 12.75
C VAL A 136 -10.36 4.00 13.85
N TYR A 137 -9.85 5.02 14.54
CA TYR A 137 -10.55 5.60 15.70
C TYR A 137 -11.18 6.95 15.41
N LEU A 138 -10.45 7.87 14.78
CA LEU A 138 -10.92 9.24 14.57
C LEU A 138 -11.97 9.32 13.46
N LEU A 139 -11.74 8.68 12.31
CA LEU A 139 -12.66 8.71 11.18
C LEU A 139 -14.04 8.13 11.49
N PRO A 140 -14.17 6.91 12.04
CA PRO A 140 -15.48 6.36 12.37
C PRO A 140 -16.21 7.18 13.43
N SER A 141 -15.47 7.71 14.41
CA SER A 141 -16.04 8.57 15.47
C SER A 141 -16.59 9.86 14.87
N LEU A 142 -15.84 10.51 14.01
CA LEU A 142 -16.21 11.76 13.33
C LEU A 142 -17.40 11.56 12.38
N LEU A 143 -17.35 10.50 11.57
CA LEU A 143 -18.46 10.12 10.70
C LEU A 143 -19.72 9.73 11.49
N GLY A 144 -19.57 9.04 12.62
CA GLY A 144 -20.67 8.70 13.52
C GLY A 144 -21.34 9.91 14.13
N ALA A 145 -20.56 10.92 14.53
CA ALA A 145 -21.08 12.19 15.05
C ALA A 145 -21.84 12.99 13.95
N ILE A 146 -21.29 13.03 12.77
CA ILE A 146 -21.84 13.78 11.62
C ILE A 146 -23.08 13.08 11.03
N ARG A 147 -23.12 11.74 11.03
CA ARG A 147 -24.23 10.93 10.53
C ARG A 147 -25.57 11.29 11.17
N ARG A 148 -25.54 11.84 12.38
CA ARG A 148 -26.73 12.26 13.11
C ARG A 148 -27.40 13.51 12.52
N PHE A 149 -26.67 14.29 11.73
CA PHE A 149 -27.10 15.58 11.17
C PHE A 149 -27.24 15.57 9.65
N LEU A 150 -26.77 14.53 8.95
CA LEU A 150 -26.70 14.52 7.50
C LEU A 150 -27.52 13.38 6.88
N ASN A 151 -28.11 13.65 5.72
CA ASN A 151 -28.74 12.66 4.86
C ASN A 151 -27.68 11.74 4.24
N GLY A 152 -28.06 10.53 3.79
CA GLY A 152 -27.14 9.55 3.24
C GLY A 152 -26.26 10.05 2.09
N GLU A 153 -26.79 10.90 1.22
CA GLU A 153 -26.05 11.49 0.10
C GLU A 153 -24.98 12.48 0.58
N THR A 154 -25.32 13.35 1.53
CA THR A 154 -24.36 14.32 2.10
C THR A 154 -23.28 13.63 2.91
N LEU A 155 -23.60 12.52 3.59
CA LEU A 155 -22.62 11.69 4.30
C LEU A 155 -21.58 11.12 3.32
N LEU A 156 -22.01 10.68 2.14
CA LEU A 156 -21.13 10.16 1.10
C LEU A 156 -20.16 11.24 0.58
N VAL A 157 -20.69 12.44 0.31
CA VAL A 157 -19.85 13.59 -0.13
C VAL A 157 -18.86 14.00 0.94
N VAL A 158 -19.28 14.07 2.20
CA VAL A 158 -18.39 14.41 3.34
C VAL A 158 -17.31 13.35 3.54
N SER A 159 -17.66 12.05 3.49
CA SER A 159 -16.69 10.98 3.62
C SER A 159 -15.66 10.98 2.50
N MET A 160 -16.09 11.30 1.28
CA MET A 160 -15.23 11.44 0.12
C MET A 160 -14.31 12.66 0.24
N GLY A 161 -14.86 13.80 0.70
CA GLY A 161 -14.08 15.01 1.00
C GLY A 161 -13.04 14.80 2.07
N LEU A 162 -13.36 14.06 3.14
CA LEU A 162 -12.41 13.66 4.18
C LEU A 162 -11.31 12.77 3.63
N CYS A 163 -11.65 11.78 2.80
CA CYS A 163 -10.68 10.90 2.17
C CYS A 163 -9.71 11.67 1.26
N LEU A 164 -10.22 12.62 0.47
CA LEU A 164 -9.38 13.48 -0.36
C LEU A 164 -8.52 14.43 0.48
N GLY A 165 -9.07 15.02 1.53
CA GLY A 165 -8.32 15.88 2.46
C GLY A 165 -7.22 15.16 3.23
N MET A 166 -7.38 13.86 3.45
CA MET A 166 -6.34 13.03 4.08
C MET A 166 -5.27 12.56 3.08
N ALA A 167 -5.51 12.65 1.78
CA ALA A 167 -4.56 12.24 0.73
C ALA A 167 -3.63 13.38 0.29
N VAL A 168 -3.92 14.61 0.68
CA VAL A 168 -3.10 15.80 0.42
C VAL A 168 -2.19 16.10 1.60
#